data_02f4118da00f34c638a4bdf013ddb650
#
_entry.id   02f4118da00f34c638a4bdf013ddb650
#
_cell.length_a   1.000
_cell.length_b   1.000
_cell.length_c   1.000
_cell.angle_alpha   90.00
_cell.angle_beta   90.00
_cell.angle_gamma   90.00
#
_symmetry.space_group_name_H-M   'P 1'
#
loop_
_entity.id
_entity.type
_entity.pdbx_description
1 polymer ?
#
loop_
_entity_poly.entity_id
_entity_poly.type
_entity_poly.pdbx_seq_one_letter_code
_entity_poly.pdbx_strand_id
1 'polypeptide(L)'
;LEYSAGITVSPRGDDNLFNMSKIRGFDVSHSNLIVDGMKTFTTTDNVFSPEIYGVEQVEILRGPASTFYGTGLGGGTINLATKSPKPENRAEVQLQMGSQATRMAAFDVNGVTKDGTLYGRVVGILRENELFYNHTEQKRMYLAPSLTKEFSDKTKLTLKAFFQEDIIDGYAYLPRRRLREDPLYGILPDKYFVGVKGWDTYELR
;
A
#
# COMPACT_ATOMS: atom_id res chain seq x y z
N LEU A 1 9.37 -5.73 5.55
CA LEU A 1 10.02 -6.56 4.52
C LEU A 1 11.55 -6.47 4.57
N GLU A 2 12.15 -5.34 4.93
CA GLU A 2 13.61 -5.10 4.98
C GLU A 2 14.38 -6.10 5.84
N TYR A 3 13.76 -6.61 6.90
CA TYR A 3 14.39 -7.60 7.80
C TYR A 3 14.28 -9.05 7.30
N SER A 4 13.68 -9.27 6.13
CA SER A 4 13.54 -10.61 5.56
C SER A 4 14.72 -10.94 4.66
N ALA A 5 15.39 -12.07 4.91
CA ALA A 5 16.57 -12.48 4.14
C ALA A 5 16.28 -12.56 2.63
N GLY A 6 17.15 -11.93 1.84
CA GLY A 6 17.05 -11.91 0.37
C GLY A 6 16.00 -10.94 -0.19
N ILE A 7 15.45 -10.05 0.64
CA ILE A 7 14.58 -8.96 0.21
C ILE A 7 15.36 -7.65 0.31
N THR A 8 15.26 -6.84 -0.72
CA THR A 8 15.76 -5.47 -0.72
C THR A 8 14.60 -4.55 -1.06
N VAL A 9 14.33 -3.59 -0.21
CA VAL A 9 13.35 -2.52 -0.44
C VAL A 9 14.11 -1.26 -0.85
N SER A 10 13.71 -0.64 -1.94
CA SER A 10 14.30 0.60 -2.42
C SER A 10 13.17 1.63 -2.58
N PRO A 11 12.80 2.32 -1.49
CA PRO A 11 11.84 3.40 -1.59
C PRO A 11 12.44 4.53 -2.44
N ARG A 12 11.67 5.11 -3.34
CA ARG A 12 12.11 6.26 -4.15
C ARG A 12 11.84 7.60 -3.50
N GLY A 13 11.31 7.62 -2.31
CA GLY A 13 10.95 8.80 -1.54
C GLY A 13 9.97 8.45 -0.45
N ASP A 14 9.33 9.46 0.11
CA ASP A 14 8.30 9.33 1.14
C ASP A 14 6.92 9.04 0.56
N ASP A 15 6.78 9.09 -0.78
CA ASP A 15 5.52 8.80 -1.44
C ASP A 15 5.24 7.29 -1.52
N ASN A 16 3.97 6.95 -1.67
CA ASN A 16 3.53 5.56 -1.81
C ASN A 16 3.51 5.08 -3.27
N LEU A 17 3.92 5.89 -4.26
CA LEU A 17 3.79 5.56 -5.67
C LEU A 17 4.85 4.56 -6.16
N PHE A 18 6.08 4.64 -5.64
CA PHE A 18 7.21 3.90 -6.19
C PHE A 18 7.96 3.08 -5.15
N ASN A 19 7.25 2.27 -4.40
CA ASN A 19 7.87 1.30 -3.50
C ASN A 19 8.39 0.09 -4.28
N MET A 20 9.67 0.11 -4.60
CA MET A 20 10.33 -1.00 -5.30
C MET A 20 10.80 -2.05 -4.31
N SER A 21 10.38 -3.29 -4.50
CA SER A 21 10.86 -4.43 -3.73
C SER A 21 11.51 -5.45 -4.66
N LYS A 22 12.64 -6.01 -4.23
CA LYS A 22 13.35 -7.07 -4.95
C LYS A 22 13.52 -8.29 -4.09
N ILE A 23 13.26 -9.47 -4.65
CA ILE A 23 13.55 -10.75 -4.02
C ILE A 23 14.69 -11.40 -4.80
N ARG A 24 15.84 -11.65 -4.14
CA ARG A 24 17.04 -12.23 -4.76
C ARG A 24 17.49 -11.48 -6.03
N GLY A 25 17.33 -10.14 -6.03
CA GLY A 25 17.70 -9.28 -7.16
C GLY A 25 16.62 -9.11 -8.24
N PHE A 26 15.56 -9.91 -8.23
CA PHE A 26 14.42 -9.76 -9.16
C PHE A 26 13.41 -8.76 -8.62
N ASP A 27 12.95 -7.84 -9.47
CA ASP A 27 11.90 -6.89 -9.12
C ASP A 27 10.57 -7.63 -8.94
N VAL A 28 9.91 -7.39 -7.81
CA VAL A 28 8.61 -8.01 -7.48
C VAL A 28 7.49 -6.99 -7.32
N SER A 29 7.79 -5.70 -7.49
CA SER A 29 6.84 -4.63 -7.25
C SER A 29 5.70 -4.60 -8.26
N HIS A 30 5.98 -4.97 -9.51
CA HIS A 30 5.02 -4.83 -10.62
C HIS A 30 4.37 -6.14 -11.03
N SER A 31 5.08 -7.25 -10.96
CA SER A 31 4.61 -8.51 -11.55
C SER A 31 4.34 -9.62 -10.54
N ASN A 32 4.87 -9.49 -9.33
CA ASN A 32 4.83 -10.55 -8.32
C ASN A 32 4.22 -10.09 -6.99
N LEU A 33 3.50 -8.97 -6.99
CA LEU A 33 2.64 -8.56 -5.88
C LEU A 33 1.25 -9.17 -6.07
N ILE A 34 0.79 -9.86 -5.07
CA ILE A 34 -0.50 -10.57 -5.05
C ILE A 34 -1.30 -10.06 -3.83
N VAL A 35 -2.59 -9.92 -4.00
CA VAL A 35 -3.52 -9.61 -2.90
C VAL A 35 -4.55 -10.72 -2.83
N ASP A 36 -4.68 -11.37 -1.68
CA ASP A 36 -5.58 -12.50 -1.43
C ASP A 36 -5.47 -13.61 -2.51
N GLY A 37 -4.24 -13.90 -2.96
CA GLY A 37 -3.97 -14.91 -3.98
C GLY A 37 -4.22 -14.47 -5.43
N MET A 38 -4.67 -13.24 -5.67
CA MET A 38 -4.92 -12.67 -7.00
C MET A 38 -3.82 -11.69 -7.38
N LYS A 39 -3.35 -11.76 -8.63
CA LYS A 39 -2.40 -10.78 -9.15
C LYS A 39 -3.01 -9.39 -9.23
N THR A 40 -2.26 -8.41 -8.77
CA THR A 40 -2.62 -7.00 -8.98
C THR A 40 -2.26 -6.57 -10.40
N PHE A 41 -3.13 -5.77 -11.01
CA PHE A 41 -2.84 -5.15 -12.30
C PHE A 41 -2.06 -3.87 -12.05
N THR A 42 -0.75 -3.95 -12.22
CA THR A 42 0.14 -2.80 -12.15
C THR A 42 0.76 -2.58 -13.53
N THR A 43 0.78 -1.35 -13.99
CA THR A 43 1.54 -0.92 -15.17
C THR A 43 2.83 -0.24 -14.71
N THR A 44 3.75 0.00 -15.64
CA THR A 44 5.02 0.72 -15.37
C THR A 44 4.78 2.12 -14.79
N ASP A 45 3.64 2.73 -15.12
CA ASP A 45 3.30 4.10 -14.77
C ASP A 45 2.25 4.18 -13.64
N ASN A 46 1.68 3.03 -13.25
CA ASN A 46 0.67 2.96 -12.21
C ASN A 46 1.01 1.83 -11.23
N VAL A 47 1.74 2.17 -10.18
CA VAL A 47 2.13 1.22 -9.14
C VAL A 47 1.08 1.24 -8.05
N PHE A 48 0.29 0.17 -8.01
CA PHE A 48 -0.64 -0.03 -6.90
C PHE A 48 0.15 -0.29 -5.61
N SER A 49 0.03 0.61 -4.64
CA SER A 49 0.60 0.48 -3.30
C SER A 49 -0.50 0.18 -2.28
N PRO A 50 -0.76 -1.11 -1.97
CA PRO A 50 -1.85 -1.51 -1.08
C PRO A 50 -1.72 -0.88 0.31
N GLU A 51 -2.85 -0.49 0.90
CA GLU A 51 -2.87 0.02 2.26
C GLU A 51 -2.59 -1.09 3.27
N ILE A 52 -1.50 -0.94 4.01
CA ILE A 52 -1.03 -1.95 4.97
C ILE A 52 -1.97 -2.12 6.16
N TYR A 53 -2.71 -1.08 6.56
CA TYR A 53 -3.70 -1.19 7.62
C TYR A 53 -4.81 -2.21 7.30
N GLY A 54 -5.12 -2.39 6.01
CA GLY A 54 -6.05 -3.42 5.52
C GLY A 54 -5.47 -4.84 5.46
N VAL A 55 -4.17 -5.00 5.67
CA VAL A 55 -3.47 -6.28 5.57
C VAL A 55 -3.37 -6.95 6.94
N GLU A 56 -3.69 -8.23 7.02
CA GLU A 56 -3.52 -9.05 8.22
C GLU A 56 -2.16 -9.76 8.24
N GLN A 57 -1.70 -10.22 7.09
CA GLN A 57 -0.45 -10.99 6.96
C GLN A 57 0.24 -10.72 5.63
N VAL A 58 1.57 -10.65 5.67
CA VAL A 58 2.42 -10.59 4.48
C VAL A 58 3.13 -11.94 4.32
N GLU A 59 2.89 -12.61 3.22
CA GLU A 59 3.47 -13.91 2.90
C GLU A 59 4.53 -13.74 1.80
N ILE A 60 5.71 -14.30 2.03
CA ILE A 60 6.80 -14.26 1.07
C ILE A 60 7.09 -15.66 0.56
N LEU A 61 6.72 -15.89 -0.68
CA LEU A 61 6.97 -17.14 -1.39
C LEU A 61 8.25 -17.00 -2.20
N ARG A 62 9.28 -17.75 -1.81
CA ARG A 62 10.60 -17.72 -2.47
C ARG A 62 10.74 -18.85 -3.46
N GLY A 63 11.26 -18.56 -4.64
CA GLY A 63 11.46 -19.55 -5.70
C GLY A 63 10.38 -19.50 -6.78
N PRO A 64 10.32 -20.49 -7.67
CA PRO A 64 9.40 -20.53 -8.79
C PRO A 64 7.97 -20.78 -8.29
N ALA A 65 7.24 -19.69 -7.99
CA ALA A 65 5.83 -19.73 -7.61
C ALA A 65 4.88 -19.73 -8.82
N SER A 66 5.42 -19.82 -10.03
CA SER A 66 4.65 -19.77 -11.29
C SER A 66 3.62 -20.90 -11.42
N THR A 67 3.84 -22.04 -10.78
CA THR A 67 2.88 -23.16 -10.78
C THR A 67 1.57 -22.78 -10.05
N PHE A 68 1.63 -21.93 -9.04
CA PHE A 68 0.46 -21.55 -8.25
C PHE A 68 -0.13 -20.21 -8.65
N TYR A 69 0.71 -19.26 -9.08
CA TYR A 69 0.31 -17.86 -9.31
C TYR A 69 0.53 -17.39 -10.75
N GLY A 70 0.84 -18.32 -11.69
CA GLY A 70 1.06 -18.03 -13.10
C GLY A 70 2.43 -17.39 -13.39
N THR A 71 2.57 -16.76 -14.56
CA THR A 71 3.84 -16.18 -15.00
C THR A 71 4.30 -15.07 -14.04
N GLY A 72 5.50 -15.24 -13.49
CA GLY A 72 6.15 -14.28 -12.60
C GLY A 72 7.66 -14.34 -12.77
N LEU A 73 8.36 -13.35 -12.22
CA LEU A 73 9.83 -13.33 -12.20
C LEU A 73 10.36 -14.37 -11.21
N GLY A 74 11.51 -14.96 -11.52
CA GLY A 74 12.09 -16.11 -10.81
C GLY A 74 12.50 -15.90 -9.35
N GLY A 75 12.44 -14.68 -8.82
CA GLY A 75 12.87 -14.35 -7.46
C GLY A 75 11.93 -14.82 -6.36
N GLY A 76 10.63 -14.78 -6.62
CA GLY A 76 9.57 -15.09 -5.65
C GLY A 76 8.36 -14.16 -5.80
N THR A 77 7.42 -14.30 -4.87
CA THR A 77 6.15 -13.58 -4.86
C THR A 77 5.85 -13.07 -3.46
N ILE A 78 5.28 -11.86 -3.37
CA ILE A 78 4.74 -11.30 -2.13
C ILE A 78 3.22 -11.38 -2.21
N ASN A 79 2.60 -12.10 -1.28
CA ASN A 79 1.15 -12.13 -1.12
C ASN A 79 0.75 -11.33 0.12
N LEU A 80 -0.17 -10.40 -0.06
CA LEU A 80 -0.78 -9.62 1.01
C LEU A 80 -2.15 -10.24 1.32
N ALA A 81 -2.25 -10.93 2.42
CA ALA A 81 -3.53 -11.44 2.91
C ALA A 81 -4.28 -10.31 3.62
N THR A 82 -5.41 -9.89 3.06
CA THR A 82 -6.22 -8.83 3.65
C THR A 82 -6.99 -9.32 4.86
N LYS A 83 -7.31 -8.39 5.77
CA LYS A 83 -8.10 -8.66 6.96
C LYS A 83 -9.43 -9.31 6.58
N SER A 84 -9.73 -10.45 7.20
CA SER A 84 -10.95 -11.23 6.97
C SER A 84 -11.88 -11.12 8.18
N PRO A 85 -13.21 -11.26 7.97
CA PRO A 85 -14.16 -11.37 9.08
C PRO A 85 -13.85 -12.57 9.97
N LYS A 86 -14.10 -12.40 11.29
CA LYS A 86 -13.91 -13.44 12.31
C LYS A 86 -15.20 -13.61 13.11
N PRO A 87 -15.47 -14.81 13.68
CA PRO A 87 -16.68 -15.06 14.49
C PRO A 87 -16.55 -14.44 15.89
N GLU A 88 -16.21 -13.17 15.97
CA GLU A 88 -16.03 -12.40 17.19
C GLU A 88 -16.52 -10.96 17.01
N ASN A 89 -16.86 -10.28 18.10
CA ASN A 89 -17.13 -8.85 18.09
C ASN A 89 -15.86 -8.11 18.50
N ARG A 90 -15.38 -7.22 17.63
CA ARG A 90 -14.20 -6.39 17.89
C ARG A 90 -14.38 -5.02 17.23
N ALA A 91 -13.96 -3.99 17.92
CA ALA A 91 -13.87 -2.65 17.36
C ALA A 91 -12.55 -2.01 17.82
N GLU A 92 -11.87 -1.37 16.87
CA GLU A 92 -10.63 -0.64 17.09
C GLU A 92 -10.71 0.69 16.33
N VAL A 93 -10.29 1.77 16.98
CA VAL A 93 -10.14 3.08 16.37
C VAL A 93 -8.75 3.59 16.69
N GLN A 94 -8.05 4.08 15.68
CA GLN A 94 -6.72 4.67 15.81
C GLN A 94 -6.77 6.11 15.31
N LEU A 95 -6.22 7.02 16.12
CA LEU A 95 -5.97 8.41 15.75
C LEU A 95 -4.48 8.66 15.91
N GLN A 96 -3.84 9.18 14.87
CA GLN A 96 -2.41 9.45 14.88
C GLN A 96 -2.13 10.87 14.38
N MET A 97 -1.22 11.53 15.05
CA MET A 97 -0.60 12.78 14.61
C MET A 97 0.91 12.61 14.65
N GLY A 98 1.61 13.18 13.68
CA GLY A 98 3.05 13.01 13.56
C GLY A 98 3.75 14.19 12.90
N SER A 99 5.03 14.02 12.64
CA SER A 99 5.83 14.94 11.84
C SER A 99 5.28 15.05 10.42
N GLN A 100 5.72 16.04 9.64
CA GLN A 100 5.26 16.31 8.28
C GLN A 100 3.72 16.48 8.21
N ALA A 101 3.15 17.20 9.18
CA ALA A 101 1.72 17.45 9.31
C ALA A 101 0.86 16.15 9.22
N THR A 102 1.44 14.99 9.52
CA THR A 102 0.74 13.71 9.44
C THR A 102 -0.48 13.68 10.35
N ARG A 103 -1.62 13.35 9.75
CA ARG A 103 -2.89 13.10 10.43
C ARG A 103 -3.48 11.82 9.87
N MET A 104 -3.88 10.93 10.77
CA MET A 104 -4.49 9.66 10.39
C MET A 104 -5.64 9.33 11.31
N ALA A 105 -6.73 8.88 10.73
CA ALA A 105 -7.84 8.24 11.43
C ALA A 105 -8.09 6.88 10.78
N ALA A 106 -8.11 5.82 11.57
CA ALA A 106 -8.37 4.48 11.10
C ALA A 106 -9.34 3.75 12.02
N PHE A 107 -10.09 2.82 11.47
CA PHE A 107 -11.00 1.96 12.21
C PHE A 107 -11.00 0.55 11.64
N ASP A 108 -11.28 -0.41 12.52
CA ASP A 108 -11.41 -1.82 12.21
C ASP A 108 -12.53 -2.40 13.07
N VAL A 109 -13.67 -2.67 12.46
CA VAL A 109 -14.87 -3.14 13.15
C VAL A 109 -15.28 -4.48 12.60
N ASN A 110 -15.40 -5.46 13.47
CA ASN A 110 -15.84 -6.82 13.17
C ASN A 110 -17.05 -7.16 14.05
N GLY A 111 -18.07 -7.71 13.45
CA GLY A 111 -19.30 -8.12 14.14
C GLY A 111 -19.76 -9.51 13.69
N VAL A 112 -20.43 -10.21 14.60
CA VAL A 112 -20.97 -11.55 14.37
C VAL A 112 -22.45 -11.60 14.83
N THR A 113 -23.27 -12.30 14.08
CA THR A 113 -24.67 -12.57 14.46
C THR A 113 -24.77 -13.52 15.65
N LYS A 114 -25.90 -13.50 16.38
CA LYS A 114 -26.09 -14.35 17.57
C LYS A 114 -25.98 -15.85 17.30
N ASP A 115 -26.34 -16.28 16.09
CA ASP A 115 -26.25 -17.67 15.65
C ASP A 115 -24.82 -18.08 15.18
N GLY A 116 -23.89 -17.11 15.16
CA GLY A 116 -22.49 -17.33 14.77
C GLY A 116 -22.27 -17.65 13.29
N THR A 117 -23.32 -17.67 12.47
CA THR A 117 -23.23 -18.13 11.07
C THR A 117 -22.93 -17.02 10.06
N LEU A 118 -23.13 -15.77 10.44
CA LEU A 118 -22.84 -14.61 9.60
C LEU A 118 -21.99 -13.62 10.37
N TYR A 119 -20.87 -13.21 9.79
CA TYR A 119 -19.98 -12.22 10.38
C TYR A 119 -19.38 -11.33 9.32
N GLY A 120 -19.17 -10.09 9.67
CA GLY A 120 -18.68 -9.05 8.78
C GLY A 120 -17.60 -8.21 9.42
N ARG A 121 -16.73 -7.64 8.60
CA ARG A 121 -15.67 -6.72 9.00
C ARG A 121 -15.61 -5.55 8.05
N VAL A 122 -15.39 -4.37 8.60
CA VAL A 122 -15.14 -3.16 7.83
C VAL A 122 -13.88 -2.52 8.37
N VAL A 123 -12.92 -2.31 7.47
CA VAL A 123 -11.64 -1.65 7.77
C VAL A 123 -11.59 -0.36 6.96
N GLY A 124 -11.20 0.74 7.60
CA GLY A 124 -11.06 2.02 6.91
C GLY A 124 -9.92 2.85 7.45
N ILE A 125 -9.34 3.70 6.59
CA ILE A 125 -8.32 4.67 6.94
C ILE A 125 -8.49 5.93 6.10
N LEU A 126 -8.25 7.06 6.76
CA LEU A 126 -8.02 8.36 6.15
C LEU A 126 -6.66 8.84 6.63
N ARG A 127 -5.77 9.17 5.71
CA ARG A 127 -4.43 9.67 6.01
C ARG A 127 -4.14 10.90 5.16
N GLU A 128 -3.55 11.88 5.77
CA GLU A 128 -3.01 13.09 5.13
C GLU A 128 -1.64 13.38 5.74
N ASN A 129 -0.66 13.66 4.90
CA ASN A 129 0.67 14.05 5.32
C ASN A 129 1.36 14.90 4.23
N GLU A 130 2.26 15.77 4.67
CA GLU A 130 3.24 16.40 3.79
C GLU A 130 4.35 15.41 3.47
N LEU A 131 4.91 15.48 2.27
CA LEU A 131 6.07 14.68 1.87
C LEU A 131 7.38 15.45 2.17
N PHE A 132 8.50 14.82 1.90
CA PHE A 132 9.83 15.38 2.17
C PHE A 132 10.09 16.71 1.44
N TYR A 133 9.59 16.83 0.21
CA TYR A 133 9.78 18.05 -0.59
C TYR A 133 8.78 19.13 -0.21
N ASN A 134 9.22 20.41 -0.33
CA ASN A 134 8.33 21.53 -0.07
C ASN A 134 7.13 21.51 -1.03
N HIS A 135 5.96 21.89 -0.54
CA HIS A 135 4.71 21.97 -1.32
C HIS A 135 4.22 20.62 -1.89
N THR A 136 4.59 19.52 -1.28
CA THR A 136 4.12 18.20 -1.66
C THR A 136 3.25 17.61 -0.56
N GLU A 137 2.08 17.13 -0.92
CA GLU A 137 1.09 16.55 -0.01
C GLU A 137 0.62 15.20 -0.53
N GLN A 138 0.27 14.31 0.37
CA GLN A 138 -0.35 13.05 0.05
C GLN A 138 -1.60 12.84 0.88
N LYS A 139 -2.68 12.40 0.21
CA LYS A 139 -3.93 11.99 0.86
C LYS A 139 -4.25 10.57 0.43
N ARG A 140 -4.67 9.77 1.37
CA ARG A 140 -5.12 8.40 1.13
C ARG A 140 -6.44 8.14 1.82
N MET A 141 -7.37 7.59 1.06
CA MET A 141 -8.61 7.00 1.57
C MET A 141 -8.63 5.52 1.24
N TYR A 142 -8.96 4.70 2.21
CA TYR A 142 -9.12 3.26 2.04
C TYR A 142 -10.34 2.78 2.80
N LEU A 143 -11.13 1.90 2.18
CA LEU A 143 -12.28 1.26 2.79
C LEU A 143 -12.38 -0.19 2.28
N ALA A 144 -12.42 -1.15 3.18
CA ALA A 144 -12.49 -2.57 2.85
C ALA A 144 -13.59 -3.28 3.64
N PRO A 145 -14.81 -3.35 3.11
CA PRO A 145 -15.87 -4.18 3.66
C PRO A 145 -15.66 -5.65 3.27
N SER A 146 -16.01 -6.54 4.18
CA SER A 146 -15.98 -7.99 3.95
C SER A 146 -17.07 -8.69 4.74
N LEU A 147 -17.58 -9.81 4.22
CA LEU A 147 -18.67 -10.57 4.79
C LEU A 147 -18.41 -12.06 4.62
N THR A 148 -18.62 -12.84 5.68
CA THR A 148 -18.55 -14.31 5.64
C THR A 148 -19.84 -14.90 6.10
N LYS A 149 -20.37 -15.83 5.31
CA LYS A 149 -21.52 -16.70 5.68
C LYS A 149 -21.07 -18.15 5.73
N GLU A 150 -21.33 -18.79 6.85
CA GLU A 150 -21.20 -20.23 7.02
C GLU A 150 -22.54 -20.89 6.74
N PHE A 151 -22.58 -21.76 5.75
CA PHE A 151 -23.75 -22.53 5.36
C PHE A 151 -23.79 -23.90 6.06
N SER A 152 -22.63 -24.45 6.35
CA SER A 152 -22.41 -25.69 7.08
C SER A 152 -20.98 -25.74 7.61
N ASP A 153 -20.65 -26.71 8.45
CA ASP A 153 -19.29 -26.94 8.96
C ASP A 153 -18.23 -27.14 7.88
N LYS A 154 -18.66 -27.47 6.65
CA LYS A 154 -17.77 -27.71 5.50
C LYS A 154 -17.85 -26.65 4.41
N THR A 155 -18.81 -25.73 4.51
CA THR A 155 -19.07 -24.76 3.44
C THR A 155 -19.22 -23.35 3.99
N LYS A 156 -18.30 -22.49 3.60
CA LYS A 156 -18.36 -21.04 3.88
C LYS A 156 -18.09 -20.23 2.62
N LEU A 157 -18.73 -19.09 2.52
CA LEU A 157 -18.50 -18.09 1.48
C LEU A 157 -18.02 -16.80 2.14
N THR A 158 -16.90 -16.30 1.66
CA THR A 158 -16.39 -14.97 2.06
C THR A 158 -16.37 -14.05 0.84
N LEU A 159 -17.01 -12.91 0.97
CA LEU A 159 -16.96 -11.83 0.01
C LEU A 159 -16.09 -10.71 0.58
N LYS A 160 -15.17 -10.20 -0.22
CA LYS A 160 -14.30 -9.08 0.11
C LYS A 160 -14.36 -8.06 -1.01
N ALA A 161 -14.36 -6.80 -0.63
CA ALA A 161 -14.19 -5.68 -1.56
C ALA A 161 -13.26 -4.66 -0.91
N PHE A 162 -12.59 -3.86 -1.71
CA PHE A 162 -11.86 -2.70 -1.23
C PHE A 162 -11.97 -1.55 -2.22
N PHE A 163 -11.90 -0.36 -1.70
CA PHE A 163 -11.76 0.88 -2.44
C PHE A 163 -10.56 1.62 -1.86
N GLN A 164 -9.67 2.09 -2.73
CA GLN A 164 -8.52 2.88 -2.35
C GLN A 164 -8.35 4.04 -3.33
N GLU A 165 -8.13 5.22 -2.78
CA GLU A 165 -7.85 6.43 -3.53
C GLU A 165 -6.61 7.09 -2.92
N ASP A 166 -5.63 7.37 -3.77
CA ASP A 166 -4.41 8.10 -3.44
C ASP A 166 -4.35 9.37 -4.27
N ILE A 167 -4.22 10.50 -3.61
CA ILE A 167 -4.00 11.80 -4.24
C ILE A 167 -2.64 12.30 -3.77
N ILE A 168 -1.73 12.52 -4.71
CA ILE A 168 -0.41 13.08 -4.43
C ILE A 168 -0.30 14.39 -5.21
N ASP A 169 -0.17 15.49 -4.49
CA ASP A 169 0.02 16.82 -5.04
C ASP A 169 1.50 17.20 -4.94
N GLY A 170 2.05 17.67 -6.04
CA GLY A 170 3.41 18.14 -6.10
C GLY A 170 4.48 17.05 -6.16
N TYR A 171 4.27 16.05 -7.00
CA TYR A 171 5.31 15.05 -7.25
C TYR A 171 6.57 15.68 -7.85
N ALA A 172 7.70 15.54 -7.17
CA ALA A 172 8.95 16.16 -7.61
C ALA A 172 10.14 15.20 -7.51
N TYR A 173 10.91 15.15 -8.59
CA TYR A 173 12.25 14.58 -8.56
C TYR A 173 13.29 15.67 -8.42
N LEU A 174 14.22 15.54 -7.49
CA LEU A 174 15.39 16.40 -7.50
C LEU A 174 16.28 16.04 -8.69
N PRO A 175 16.73 17.05 -9.46
CA PRO A 175 17.68 16.83 -10.51
C PRO A 175 18.98 16.21 -9.95
N ARG A 176 19.73 15.52 -10.80
CA ARG A 176 21.04 14.97 -10.42
C ARG A 176 21.93 16.06 -9.83
N ARG A 177 22.83 15.67 -8.92
CA ARG A 177 23.69 16.60 -8.17
C ARG A 177 24.32 17.70 -9.03
N ARG A 178 24.77 17.40 -10.26
CA ARG A 178 25.33 18.39 -11.19
C ARG A 178 24.35 19.43 -11.71
N LEU A 179 23.05 19.12 -11.72
CA LEU A 179 21.99 20.04 -12.11
C LEU A 179 21.44 20.84 -10.90
N ARG A 180 21.84 20.44 -9.69
CA ARG A 180 21.47 21.13 -8.44
C ARG A 180 22.44 22.28 -8.09
N GLU A 181 23.60 22.35 -8.76
CA GLU A 181 24.60 23.37 -8.51
C GLU A 181 24.35 24.55 -9.47
N ASP A 182 23.85 25.63 -8.94
CA ASP A 182 23.72 26.88 -9.67
C ASP A 182 24.99 27.72 -9.46
N PRO A 183 25.64 28.23 -10.56
CA PRO A 183 26.86 29.04 -10.45
C PRO A 183 26.66 30.32 -9.64
N LEU A 184 25.45 30.85 -9.57
CA LEU A 184 25.11 32.08 -8.88
C LEU A 184 24.59 31.88 -7.46
N TYR A 185 23.83 30.79 -7.23
CA TYR A 185 23.12 30.57 -5.97
C TYR A 185 23.61 29.35 -5.19
N GLY A 186 24.56 28.61 -5.72
CA GLY A 186 25.11 27.40 -5.07
C GLY A 186 24.24 26.17 -5.19
N ILE A 187 24.29 25.29 -4.17
CA ILE A 187 23.57 24.01 -4.18
C ILE A 187 22.13 24.23 -3.70
N LEU A 188 21.17 23.76 -4.49
CA LEU A 188 19.76 23.78 -4.10
C LEU A 188 19.53 22.95 -2.83
N PRO A 189 18.71 23.42 -1.88
CA PRO A 189 18.34 22.65 -0.71
C PRO A 189 17.72 21.29 -1.07
N ASP A 190 17.93 20.29 -0.24
CA ASP A 190 17.40 18.93 -0.49
C ASP A 190 15.88 18.86 -0.57
N LYS A 191 15.18 19.76 0.11
CA LYS A 191 13.71 19.89 0.09
C LYS A 191 13.18 20.78 -1.03
N TYR A 192 14.04 21.22 -1.96
CA TYR A 192 13.61 22.14 -3.02
C TYR A 192 12.62 21.46 -3.96
N PHE A 193 11.49 22.10 -4.20
CA PHE A 193 10.48 21.65 -5.14
C PHE A 193 10.77 22.20 -6.55
N VAL A 194 10.86 21.34 -7.54
CA VAL A 194 11.19 21.66 -8.94
C VAL A 194 9.95 21.70 -9.84
N GLY A 195 8.77 21.63 -9.31
CA GLY A 195 7.51 21.66 -10.05
C GLY A 195 6.74 22.96 -9.91
N VAL A 196 5.59 23.03 -10.52
CA VAL A 196 4.60 24.09 -10.32
C VAL A 196 3.51 23.52 -9.42
N LYS A 197 3.27 24.14 -8.26
CA LYS A 197 2.25 23.68 -7.32
C LYS A 197 0.90 23.52 -8.01
N GLY A 198 0.27 22.34 -7.85
CA GLY A 198 -1.03 22.01 -8.43
C GLY A 198 -1.00 21.55 -9.90
N TRP A 199 0.17 21.41 -10.52
CA TRP A 199 0.29 20.89 -11.88
C TRP A 199 0.67 19.42 -11.94
N ASP A 200 1.34 18.92 -10.89
CA ASP A 200 1.82 17.54 -10.78
C ASP A 200 0.96 16.78 -9.77
N THR A 201 -0.35 16.72 -9.99
CA THR A 201 -1.26 15.94 -9.14
C THR A 201 -1.49 14.56 -9.77
N TYR A 202 -1.21 13.50 -9.01
CA TYR A 202 -1.50 12.13 -9.38
C TYR A 202 -2.67 11.62 -8.53
N GLU A 203 -3.69 11.11 -9.20
CA GLU A 203 -4.87 10.52 -8.58
C GLU A 203 -4.97 9.07 -9.01
N LEU A 204 -4.96 8.15 -8.04
CA LEU A 204 -5.08 6.70 -8.23
C LEU A 204 -6.34 6.22 -7.51
N ARG A 205 -7.23 5.56 -8.23
CA ARG A 205 -8.48 4.99 -7.70
C ARG A 205 -8.55 3.49 -7.89
#